data_9ba95b7606711fdd1ca1778276169b62
#
_entry.id   9ba95b7606711fdd1ca1778276169b62
#
_cell.length_a   1.000
_cell.length_b   1.000
_cell.length_c   1.000
_cell.angle_alpha   90.00
_cell.angle_beta   90.00
_cell.angle_gamma   90.00
#
_symmetry.space_group_name_H-M   'P 1'
#
loop_
_entity.id
_entity.type
_entity.pdbx_description
1 polymer ?
#
loop_
_entity_poly.entity_id
_entity_poly.type
_entity_poly.pdbx_seq_one_letter_code
_entity_poly.pdbx_strand_id
1 'polypeptide(L)'
;MHRYRTLLFVLLTACMCNAVFAAIELGQVAPNIEGALLDGKPFSLQAHKGKVVLVNFWASWCEPCREEMPIIEAYLKKNKSKGFEVLAITMDKPLDIEQAQKIMQKYSFLSADKKQINYSGYGRIWRIPSTFIIDKQGILRKNGLTGDPTVDTKLLEEIVTPLLSGH
;
A
#
# COMPACT_ATOMS: atom_id res chain seq x y z
N MET A 1 60.28 21.62 38.44
CA MET A 1 59.06 20.83 38.74
C MET A 1 57.96 21.27 37.77
N HIS A 2 57.82 20.61 36.62
CA HIS A 2 56.84 20.92 35.57
C HIS A 2 55.70 19.90 35.59
N ARG A 3 54.51 20.37 35.93
CA ARG A 3 53.28 19.55 35.95
C ARG A 3 52.64 19.57 34.54
N TYR A 4 52.79 18.51 33.77
CA TYR A 4 52.05 18.32 32.51
C TYR A 4 50.60 17.89 32.82
N ARG A 5 49.65 18.81 32.58
CA ARG A 5 48.21 18.52 32.55
C ARG A 5 47.88 17.95 31.16
N THR A 6 47.73 16.64 31.12
CA THR A 6 47.24 15.94 29.93
C THR A 6 45.75 16.19 29.79
N LEU A 7 45.34 16.97 28.78
CA LEU A 7 43.94 17.14 28.36
C LEU A 7 43.53 15.94 27.51
N LEU A 8 42.72 15.09 28.10
CA LEU A 8 42.08 13.96 27.40
C LEU A 8 40.90 14.53 26.60
N PHE A 9 41.06 14.67 25.26
CA PHE A 9 40.00 14.99 24.35
C PHE A 9 39.21 13.67 24.06
N VAL A 10 38.08 13.53 24.75
CA VAL A 10 37.11 12.48 24.40
C VAL A 10 36.35 12.93 23.16
N LEU A 11 36.71 12.38 22.00
CA LEU A 11 35.95 12.51 20.76
C LEU A 11 34.67 11.67 20.89
N LEU A 12 33.57 12.34 21.26
CA LEU A 12 32.22 11.74 21.18
C LEU A 12 31.81 11.73 19.70
N THR A 13 32.10 10.65 19.00
CA THR A 13 31.53 10.39 17.66
C THR A 13 30.05 10.09 17.83
N ALA A 14 29.22 11.12 17.68
CA ALA A 14 27.79 10.98 17.55
C ALA A 14 27.51 10.23 16.24
N CYS A 15 27.19 8.94 16.33
CA CYS A 15 26.68 8.14 15.23
C CYS A 15 25.28 8.70 14.90
N MET A 16 25.20 9.66 13.98
CA MET A 16 23.94 10.12 13.42
C MET A 16 23.37 8.97 12.59
N CYS A 17 22.48 8.20 13.19
CA CYS A 17 21.65 7.23 12.48
C CYS A 17 20.71 8.04 11.57
N ASN A 18 21.16 8.33 10.35
CA ASN A 18 20.28 8.86 9.31
C ASN A 18 19.29 7.76 8.97
N ALA A 19 18.06 7.89 9.45
CA ALA A 19 16.94 7.11 8.93
C ALA A 19 16.76 7.51 7.46
N VAL A 20 17.43 6.80 6.56
CA VAL A 20 17.17 6.88 5.13
C VAL A 20 15.75 6.32 4.98
N PHE A 21 14.78 7.18 4.69
CA PHE A 21 13.50 6.72 4.18
C PHE A 21 13.80 6.04 2.84
N ALA A 22 13.98 4.73 2.88
CA ALA A 22 14.16 3.95 1.68
C ALA A 22 12.90 4.11 0.82
N ALA A 23 13.09 4.56 -0.42
CA ALA A 23 12.01 4.56 -1.40
C ALA A 23 11.45 3.14 -1.50
N ILE A 24 10.14 3.02 -1.60
CA ILE A 24 9.50 1.72 -1.82
C ILE A 24 9.90 1.18 -3.20
N GLU A 25 10.60 0.05 -3.23
CA GLU A 25 11.18 -0.52 -4.44
C GLU A 25 10.58 -1.89 -4.77
N LEU A 26 10.50 -2.19 -6.06
CA LEU A 26 10.08 -3.51 -6.55
C LEU A 26 11.05 -4.60 -6.05
N GLY A 27 10.50 -5.76 -5.67
CA GLY A 27 11.26 -6.90 -5.19
C GLY A 27 11.66 -6.82 -3.70
N GLN A 28 11.37 -5.71 -3.02
CA GLN A 28 11.59 -5.56 -1.59
C GLN A 28 10.32 -5.88 -0.79
N VAL A 29 10.48 -6.13 0.50
CA VAL A 29 9.36 -6.31 1.41
C VAL A 29 8.52 -5.03 1.42
N ALA A 30 7.24 -5.17 1.11
CA ALA A 30 6.31 -4.03 1.15
C ALA A 30 6.16 -3.51 2.58
N PRO A 31 6.18 -2.18 2.79
CA PRO A 31 5.88 -1.61 4.09
C PRO A 31 4.51 -2.07 4.61
N ASN A 32 4.37 -2.21 5.94
CA ASN A 32 3.07 -2.57 6.50
C ASN A 32 2.06 -1.44 6.26
N ILE A 33 0.81 -1.85 6.07
CA ILE A 33 -0.37 -0.98 6.10
C ILE A 33 -1.21 -1.48 7.26
N GLU A 34 -1.54 -0.62 8.21
CA GLU A 34 -2.29 -1.03 9.40
C GLU A 34 -3.23 0.06 9.90
N GLY A 35 -4.34 -0.34 10.50
CA GLY A 35 -5.34 0.59 11.02
C GLY A 35 -6.73 -0.01 11.03
N ALA A 36 -7.75 0.83 10.82
CA ALA A 36 -9.15 0.42 10.79
C ALA A 36 -9.73 0.51 9.38
N LEU A 37 -10.52 -0.50 9.01
CA LEU A 37 -11.36 -0.48 7.82
C LEU A 37 -12.61 0.40 8.06
N LEU A 38 -13.31 0.73 6.99
CA LEU A 38 -14.57 1.51 7.07
C LEU A 38 -15.68 0.78 7.84
N ASP A 39 -15.62 -0.54 7.97
CA ASP A 39 -16.54 -1.33 8.80
C ASP A 39 -16.08 -1.46 10.26
N GLY A 40 -15.01 -0.75 10.65
CA GLY A 40 -14.45 -0.73 12.01
C GLY A 40 -13.53 -1.89 12.35
N LYS A 41 -13.37 -2.88 11.46
CA LYS A 41 -12.47 -4.01 11.72
C LYS A 41 -11.00 -3.59 11.60
N PRO A 42 -10.10 -4.18 12.41
CA PRO A 42 -8.67 -3.94 12.26
C PRO A 42 -8.17 -4.56 10.96
N PHE A 43 -7.21 -3.89 10.33
CA PHE A 43 -6.47 -4.37 9.18
C PHE A 43 -4.97 -4.28 9.45
N SER A 44 -4.21 -5.27 9.00
CA SER A 44 -2.77 -5.24 8.90
C SER A 44 -2.34 -6.04 7.69
N LEU A 45 -1.60 -5.43 6.76
CA LEU A 45 -1.10 -6.10 5.57
C LEU A 45 -0.25 -7.34 5.92
N GLN A 46 0.50 -7.28 7.02
CA GLN A 46 1.29 -8.43 7.50
C GLN A 46 0.43 -9.64 7.88
N ALA A 47 -0.79 -9.44 8.36
CA ALA A 47 -1.73 -10.52 8.65
C ALA A 47 -2.30 -11.18 7.38
N HIS A 48 -2.09 -10.56 6.21
CA HIS A 48 -2.53 -11.06 4.91
C HIS A 48 -1.42 -11.79 4.13
N LYS A 49 -0.29 -12.12 4.79
CA LYS A 49 0.72 -13.03 4.18
C LYS A 49 0.08 -14.35 3.75
N GLY A 50 0.54 -14.90 2.65
CA GLY A 50 -0.09 -16.05 1.98
C GLY A 50 -1.13 -15.65 0.93
N LYS A 51 -1.48 -14.36 0.84
CA LYS A 51 -2.40 -13.83 -0.16
C LYS A 51 -1.69 -12.83 -1.07
N VAL A 52 -2.18 -12.69 -2.29
CA VAL A 52 -1.80 -11.60 -3.19
C VAL A 52 -2.73 -10.43 -2.90
N VAL A 53 -2.18 -9.30 -2.48
CA VAL A 53 -2.97 -8.12 -2.10
C VAL A 53 -2.75 -7.00 -3.11
N LEU A 54 -3.84 -6.52 -3.71
CA LEU A 54 -3.87 -5.31 -4.50
C LEU A 54 -4.30 -4.16 -3.60
N VAL A 55 -3.43 -3.16 -3.42
CA VAL A 55 -3.74 -1.92 -2.67
C VAL A 55 -3.98 -0.82 -3.67
N ASN A 56 -5.20 -0.27 -3.67
CA ASN A 56 -5.62 0.78 -4.59
C ASN A 56 -5.95 2.06 -3.82
N PHE A 57 -5.24 3.14 -4.15
CA PHE A 57 -5.53 4.49 -3.67
C PHE A 57 -6.42 5.21 -4.68
N TRP A 58 -7.58 5.66 -4.24
CA TRP A 58 -8.63 6.19 -5.08
C TRP A 58 -9.41 7.34 -4.40
N ALA A 59 -10.35 7.97 -5.09
CA ALA A 59 -11.30 8.89 -4.48
C ALA A 59 -12.64 8.87 -5.23
N SER A 60 -13.72 9.28 -4.56
CA SER A 60 -15.08 9.27 -5.10
C SER A 60 -15.25 10.15 -6.34
N TRP A 61 -14.49 11.24 -6.44
CA TRP A 61 -14.45 12.18 -7.56
C TRP A 61 -13.50 11.77 -8.68
N CYS A 62 -12.67 10.73 -8.48
CA CYS A 62 -11.68 10.27 -9.47
C CYS A 62 -12.38 9.35 -10.50
N GLU A 63 -12.66 9.86 -11.68
CA GLU A 63 -13.33 9.11 -12.74
C GLU A 63 -12.52 7.89 -13.19
N PRO A 64 -11.21 7.99 -13.54
CA PRO A 64 -10.41 6.82 -13.91
C PRO A 64 -10.37 5.75 -12.81
N CYS A 65 -10.36 6.16 -11.52
CA CYS A 65 -10.41 5.20 -10.43
C CYS A 65 -11.72 4.39 -10.45
N ARG A 66 -12.84 5.02 -10.75
CA ARG A 66 -14.16 4.36 -10.80
C ARG A 66 -14.31 3.47 -12.03
N GLU A 67 -13.62 3.76 -13.11
CA GLU A 67 -13.61 2.94 -14.33
C GLU A 67 -12.86 1.62 -14.14
N GLU A 68 -11.75 1.61 -13.39
CA GLU A 68 -11.00 0.37 -13.12
C GLU A 68 -11.64 -0.53 -12.07
N MET A 69 -12.46 -0.01 -11.14
CA MET A 69 -13.07 -0.79 -10.06
C MET A 69 -13.92 -1.98 -10.51
N PRO A 70 -14.79 -1.88 -11.52
CA PRO A 70 -15.53 -3.05 -12.03
C PRO A 70 -14.62 -4.14 -12.58
N ILE A 71 -13.49 -3.77 -13.19
CA ILE A 71 -12.49 -4.72 -13.73
C ILE A 71 -11.82 -5.46 -12.57
N ILE A 72 -11.39 -4.70 -11.55
CA ILE A 72 -10.76 -5.27 -10.34
C ILE A 72 -11.75 -6.17 -9.60
N GLU A 73 -13.02 -5.78 -9.48
CA GLU A 73 -14.07 -6.58 -8.81
C GLU A 73 -14.34 -7.90 -9.55
N ALA A 74 -14.45 -7.85 -10.87
CA ALA A 74 -14.66 -9.05 -11.68
C ALA A 74 -13.48 -10.03 -11.50
N TYR A 75 -12.26 -9.50 -11.50
CA TYR A 75 -11.06 -10.29 -11.28
C TYR A 75 -10.99 -10.84 -9.85
N LEU A 76 -11.35 -10.03 -8.84
CA LEU A 76 -11.41 -10.46 -7.45
C LEU A 76 -12.39 -11.62 -7.26
N LYS A 77 -13.62 -11.52 -7.78
CA LYS A 77 -14.63 -12.58 -7.69
C LYS A 77 -14.12 -13.91 -8.25
N LYS A 78 -13.42 -13.87 -9.38
CA LYS A 78 -12.85 -15.05 -10.04
C LYS A 78 -11.70 -15.68 -9.26
N ASN A 79 -10.91 -14.89 -8.52
CA ASN A 79 -9.64 -15.32 -7.93
C ASN A 79 -9.61 -15.29 -6.39
N LYS A 80 -10.69 -14.90 -5.73
CA LYS A 80 -10.78 -14.82 -4.26
C LYS A 80 -10.42 -16.14 -3.57
N SER A 81 -10.92 -17.27 -4.11
CA SER A 81 -10.61 -18.61 -3.59
C SER A 81 -9.14 -19.01 -3.77
N LYS A 82 -8.40 -18.35 -4.65
CA LYS A 82 -6.97 -18.56 -4.88
C LYS A 82 -6.10 -17.65 -3.98
N GLY A 83 -6.73 -16.86 -3.11
CA GLY A 83 -6.04 -15.97 -2.19
C GLY A 83 -5.74 -14.59 -2.76
N PHE A 84 -6.59 -14.07 -3.67
CA PHE A 84 -6.52 -12.68 -4.11
C PHE A 84 -7.41 -11.79 -3.24
N GLU A 85 -6.90 -10.66 -2.81
CA GLU A 85 -7.61 -9.65 -2.02
C GLU A 85 -7.34 -8.24 -2.54
N VAL A 86 -8.29 -7.34 -2.27
CA VAL A 86 -8.19 -5.93 -2.64
C VAL A 86 -8.42 -5.06 -1.40
N LEU A 87 -7.51 -4.13 -1.14
CA LEU A 87 -7.65 -3.05 -0.17
C LEU A 87 -7.78 -1.73 -0.93
N ALA A 88 -8.94 -1.09 -0.86
CA ALA A 88 -9.21 0.22 -1.41
C ALA A 88 -9.09 1.29 -0.33
N ILE A 89 -8.12 2.21 -0.46
CA ILE A 89 -7.90 3.31 0.50
C ILE A 89 -8.40 4.60 -0.15
N THR A 90 -9.45 5.18 0.44
CA THR A 90 -9.97 6.44 -0.10
C THR A 90 -9.13 7.64 0.32
N MET A 91 -8.84 8.49 -0.66
CA MET A 91 -8.13 9.76 -0.52
C MET A 91 -9.08 10.95 -0.42
N ASP A 92 -10.37 10.69 -0.24
CA ASP A 92 -11.41 11.71 -0.09
C ASP A 92 -11.16 12.65 1.10
N LYS A 93 -11.77 13.82 1.03
CA LYS A 93 -11.84 14.72 2.18
C LYS A 93 -12.95 14.24 3.13
N PRO A 94 -12.96 14.67 4.40
CA PRO A 94 -13.96 14.23 5.38
C PRO A 94 -15.40 14.45 4.94
N LEU A 95 -15.68 15.52 4.19
CA LEU A 95 -17.01 15.85 3.68
C LEU A 95 -17.50 14.90 2.58
N ASP A 96 -16.58 14.23 1.91
CA ASP A 96 -16.87 13.36 0.77
C ASP A 96 -16.86 11.86 1.15
N ILE A 97 -16.57 11.54 2.43
CA ILE A 97 -16.38 10.15 2.87
C ILE A 97 -17.66 9.30 2.73
N GLU A 98 -18.83 9.89 2.93
CA GLU A 98 -20.11 9.19 2.73
C GLU A 98 -20.29 8.75 1.27
N GLN A 99 -19.86 9.59 0.33
CA GLN A 99 -19.89 9.27 -1.09
C GLN A 99 -18.96 8.09 -1.40
N ALA A 100 -17.76 8.10 -0.83
CA ALA A 100 -16.82 6.98 -0.97
C ALA A 100 -17.41 5.68 -0.40
N GLN A 101 -18.04 5.73 0.79
CA GLN A 101 -18.70 4.57 1.38
C GLN A 101 -19.82 4.01 0.50
N LYS A 102 -20.69 4.88 -0.05
CA LYS A 102 -21.76 4.47 -0.97
C LYS A 102 -21.23 3.79 -2.23
N ILE A 103 -20.09 4.26 -2.76
CA ILE A 103 -19.45 3.63 -3.90
C ILE A 103 -18.92 2.25 -3.51
N MET A 104 -18.21 2.13 -2.37
CA MET A 104 -17.60 0.87 -1.92
C MET A 104 -18.63 -0.22 -1.59
N GLN A 105 -19.85 0.11 -1.20
CA GLN A 105 -20.93 -0.89 -1.00
C GLN A 105 -21.23 -1.75 -2.24
N LYS A 106 -20.81 -1.31 -3.43
CA LYS A 106 -20.98 -2.06 -4.68
C LYS A 106 -19.91 -3.11 -4.93
N TYR A 107 -18.84 -3.10 -4.14
CA TYR A 107 -17.63 -3.92 -4.34
C TYR A 107 -17.35 -4.79 -3.12
N SER A 108 -16.66 -5.90 -3.35
CA SER A 108 -16.23 -6.84 -2.30
C SER A 108 -14.86 -6.49 -1.71
N PHE A 109 -14.41 -5.26 -1.89
CA PHE A 109 -13.10 -4.78 -1.43
C PHE A 109 -13.09 -4.57 0.08
N LEU A 110 -11.94 -4.84 0.71
CA LEU A 110 -11.61 -4.24 1.99
C LEU A 110 -11.43 -2.74 1.77
N SER A 111 -12.07 -1.90 2.58
CA SER A 111 -12.08 -0.46 2.34
C SER A 111 -11.65 0.30 3.58
N ALA A 112 -10.80 1.33 3.41
CA ALA A 112 -10.32 2.16 4.50
C ALA A 112 -10.32 3.65 4.12
N ASP A 113 -10.45 4.53 5.12
CA ASP A 113 -10.16 5.95 4.99
C ASP A 113 -8.66 6.19 5.28
N LYS A 114 -8.01 7.00 4.44
CA LYS A 114 -6.61 7.42 4.64
C LYS A 114 -6.29 7.95 6.03
N LYS A 115 -7.29 8.46 6.77
CA LYS A 115 -7.13 8.98 8.12
C LYS A 115 -7.18 7.89 9.21
N GLN A 116 -7.72 6.72 8.89
CA GLN A 116 -7.90 5.62 9.83
C GLN A 116 -6.87 4.51 9.63
N ILE A 117 -6.04 4.63 8.60
CA ILE A 117 -5.06 3.61 8.24
C ILE A 117 -3.69 4.24 8.00
N ASN A 118 -2.65 3.65 8.56
CA ASN A 118 -1.26 4.07 8.36
C ASN A 118 -0.68 3.37 7.13
N TYR A 119 -0.31 4.15 6.12
CA TYR A 119 0.37 3.71 4.90
C TYR A 119 1.64 4.54 4.63
N SER A 120 2.20 5.16 5.66
CA SER A 120 3.32 6.11 5.54
C SER A 120 4.54 5.55 4.83
N GLY A 121 4.78 4.22 4.95
CA GLY A 121 5.86 3.52 4.25
C GLY A 121 5.74 3.55 2.71
N TYR A 122 4.58 3.87 2.17
CA TYR A 122 4.35 4.02 0.72
C TYR A 122 4.69 5.42 0.20
N GLY A 123 5.12 6.32 1.09
CA GLY A 123 5.45 7.69 0.77
C GLY A 123 4.22 8.56 0.49
N ARG A 124 4.46 9.70 -0.15
CA ARG A 124 3.36 10.61 -0.53
C ARG A 124 2.63 10.09 -1.75
N ILE A 125 1.35 9.78 -1.61
CA ILE A 125 0.47 9.46 -2.74
C ILE A 125 0.11 10.79 -3.43
N TRP A 126 0.80 11.11 -4.52
CA TRP A 126 0.68 12.39 -5.24
C TRP A 126 -0.24 12.32 -6.45
N ARG A 127 -0.63 11.12 -6.87
CA ARG A 127 -1.57 10.87 -7.98
C ARG A 127 -2.53 9.75 -7.59
N ILE A 128 -3.70 9.72 -8.19
CA ILE A 128 -4.68 8.63 -8.16
C ILE A 128 -5.27 8.43 -9.56
N PRO A 129 -5.61 7.19 -9.96
CA PRO A 129 -5.41 5.98 -9.20
C PRO A 129 -3.93 5.68 -8.94
N SER A 130 -3.61 5.01 -7.83
CA SER A 130 -2.29 4.46 -7.56
C SER A 130 -2.44 3.05 -7.01
N THR A 131 -1.92 2.06 -7.73
CA THR A 131 -2.12 0.65 -7.41
C THR A 131 -0.81 -0.06 -7.14
N PHE A 132 -0.71 -0.63 -5.94
CA PHE A 132 0.42 -1.47 -5.53
C PHE A 132 -0.04 -2.92 -5.50
N ILE A 133 0.83 -3.85 -5.91
CA ILE A 133 0.56 -5.29 -5.84
C ILE A 133 1.63 -5.93 -4.99
N ILE A 134 1.19 -6.67 -3.98
CA ILE A 134 2.03 -7.37 -3.02
C ILE A 134 1.76 -8.87 -3.14
N ASP A 135 2.82 -9.67 -3.23
CA ASP A 135 2.70 -11.11 -3.35
C ASP A 135 2.46 -11.83 -2.02
N LYS A 136 2.32 -13.17 -2.09
CA LYS A 136 2.09 -14.04 -0.92
C LYS A 136 3.20 -13.97 0.13
N GLN A 137 4.43 -13.61 -0.26
CA GLN A 137 5.58 -13.45 0.63
C GLN A 137 5.65 -12.05 1.25
N GLY A 138 4.76 -11.14 0.82
CA GLY A 138 4.77 -9.74 1.23
C GLY A 138 5.75 -8.87 0.44
N ILE A 139 6.16 -9.31 -0.74
CA ILE A 139 7.10 -8.58 -1.61
C ILE A 139 6.32 -7.71 -2.60
N LEU A 140 6.79 -6.47 -2.79
CA LEU A 140 6.20 -5.54 -3.73
C LEU A 140 6.47 -5.95 -5.18
N ARG A 141 5.42 -6.13 -5.97
CA ARG A 141 5.47 -6.54 -7.38
C ARG A 141 5.02 -5.45 -8.35
N LYS A 142 4.23 -4.49 -7.90
CA LYS A 142 3.90 -3.27 -8.65
C LYS A 142 3.98 -2.07 -7.72
N ASN A 143 4.67 -1.02 -8.18
CA ASN A 143 4.73 0.27 -7.49
C ASN A 143 3.75 1.25 -8.17
N GLY A 144 2.73 1.70 -7.43
CA GLY A 144 1.69 2.60 -7.92
C GLY A 144 2.16 4.02 -8.24
N LEU A 145 3.35 4.41 -7.77
CA LEU A 145 3.91 5.75 -8.01
C LEU A 145 4.74 5.83 -9.30
N THR A 146 5.02 4.68 -9.93
CA THR A 146 5.84 4.60 -11.16
C THR A 146 5.07 3.93 -12.29
N GLY A 147 5.43 4.25 -13.53
CA GLY A 147 4.82 3.66 -14.73
C GLY A 147 3.36 4.04 -14.92
N ASP A 148 2.60 3.17 -15.61
CA ASP A 148 1.19 3.35 -15.89
C ASP A 148 0.37 3.17 -14.59
N PRO A 149 -0.45 4.15 -14.20
CA PRO A 149 -1.31 4.06 -13.03
C PRO A 149 -2.53 3.15 -13.24
N THR A 150 -2.94 2.93 -14.50
CA THR A 150 -4.18 2.24 -14.86
C THR A 150 -4.13 0.76 -14.52
N VAL A 151 -5.26 0.22 -14.04
CA VAL A 151 -5.46 -1.22 -13.84
C VAL A 151 -6.49 -1.71 -14.85
N ASP A 152 -6.04 -2.53 -15.78
CA ASP A 152 -6.87 -3.23 -16.75
C ASP A 152 -6.76 -4.75 -16.59
N THR A 153 -7.54 -5.48 -17.37
CA THR A 153 -7.52 -6.95 -17.36
C THR A 153 -6.15 -7.52 -17.73
N LYS A 154 -5.46 -6.88 -18.68
CA LYS A 154 -4.13 -7.31 -19.14
C LYS A 154 -3.11 -7.23 -18.00
N LEU A 155 -3.05 -6.10 -17.29
CA LEU A 155 -2.15 -5.92 -16.14
C LEU A 155 -2.41 -6.97 -15.04
N LEU A 156 -3.69 -7.23 -14.73
CA LEU A 156 -4.07 -8.23 -13.73
C LEU A 156 -3.65 -9.64 -14.15
N GLU A 157 -3.84 -10.01 -15.41
CA GLU A 157 -3.42 -11.31 -15.93
C GLU A 157 -1.89 -11.44 -15.98
N GLU A 158 -1.15 -10.40 -16.36
CA GLU A 158 0.30 -10.43 -16.47
C GLU A 158 1.02 -10.43 -15.11
N ILE A 159 0.51 -9.68 -14.12
CA ILE A 159 1.18 -9.53 -12.82
C ILE A 159 0.55 -10.44 -11.76
N VAL A 160 -0.77 -10.42 -11.60
CA VAL A 160 -1.43 -11.11 -10.48
C VAL A 160 -1.58 -12.60 -10.73
N THR A 161 -1.98 -13.02 -11.94
CA THR A 161 -2.22 -14.44 -12.24
C THR A 161 -1.02 -15.34 -11.93
N PRO A 162 0.23 -15.01 -12.30
CA PRO A 162 1.41 -15.81 -11.94
C PRO A 162 1.63 -15.90 -10.43
N LEU A 163 1.40 -14.81 -9.70
CA LEU A 163 1.56 -14.76 -8.24
C LEU A 163 0.55 -15.65 -7.51
N LEU A 164 -0.64 -15.83 -8.07
CA LEU A 164 -1.66 -16.71 -7.52
C LEU A 164 -1.33 -18.19 -7.72
N SER A 165 -0.70 -18.52 -8.86
CA SER A 165 -0.37 -19.89 -9.25
C SER A 165 0.83 -20.47 -8.48
N GLY A 166 1.61 -19.65 -7.77
CA GLY A 166 2.71 -20.13 -6.91
C GLY A 166 3.97 -20.56 -7.68
N HIS A 167 4.21 -19.93 -8.85
CA HIS A 167 5.47 -20.07 -9.61
C HIS A 167 6.42 -18.93 -9.32
#